data_f73a62d078b46fb7c7ee31ffacdeae5f
#
_entry.id   f73a62d078b46fb7c7ee31ffacdeae5f
#
_cell.length_a   1.000
_cell.length_b   1.000
_cell.length_c   1.000
_cell.angle_alpha   90.00
_cell.angle_beta   90.00
_cell.angle_gamma   90.00
#
_symmetry.space_group_name_H-M   'P 1'
#
loop_
_entity.id
_entity.type
_entity.pdbx_description
1 polymer ?
#
loop_
_entity_poly.entity_id
_entity_poly.type
_entity_poly.pdbx_seq_one_letter_code
_entity_poly.pdbx_strand_id
1 'polypeptide(L)'
;MTSTELMHAIDTRLSHVWMVRAFVKHSEEAVEDEELAEVHRELYDFMLALGGPLKEGNSEEYLKLAKKKFSKLKRAAELFERIQPEVSQHTNFQMAVASLRAAVAEVERLLASAECGVRNAE
;
A
#
# COMPACT_ATOMS: atom_id res chain seq x y z
N MET A 1 -18.93 -1.81 -10.36
CA MET A 1 -17.63 -1.21 -10.70
C MET A 1 -16.90 -2.13 -11.67
N THR A 2 -16.42 -1.61 -12.79
CA THR A 2 -15.63 -2.40 -13.74
C THR A 2 -14.24 -2.66 -13.17
N SER A 3 -13.51 -3.59 -13.76
CA SER A 3 -12.13 -3.87 -13.32
C SER A 3 -11.24 -2.64 -13.53
N THR A 4 -11.44 -1.87 -14.59
CA THR A 4 -10.67 -0.64 -14.82
C THR A 4 -10.99 0.43 -13.75
N GLU A 5 -12.26 0.60 -13.42
CA GLU A 5 -12.67 1.54 -12.36
C GLU A 5 -12.10 1.11 -11.01
N LEU A 6 -12.12 -0.19 -10.74
CA LEU A 6 -11.57 -0.73 -9.49
C LEU A 6 -10.05 -0.52 -9.41
N MET A 7 -9.33 -0.74 -10.51
CA MET A 7 -7.90 -0.49 -10.58
C MET A 7 -7.59 0.97 -10.23
N HIS A 8 -8.34 1.91 -10.82
CA HIS A 8 -8.13 3.33 -10.54
C HIS A 8 -8.50 3.71 -9.11
N ALA A 9 -9.56 3.10 -8.55
CA ALA A 9 -9.95 3.34 -7.17
C ALA A 9 -8.84 2.87 -6.20
N ILE A 10 -8.27 1.70 -6.46
CA ILE A 10 -7.16 1.17 -5.67
C ILE A 10 -5.94 2.09 -5.80
N ASP A 11 -5.60 2.45 -7.04
CA ASP A 11 -4.42 3.28 -7.30
C ASP A 11 -4.52 4.63 -6.59
N THR A 12 -5.71 5.20 -6.53
CA THR A 12 -5.92 6.45 -5.79
C THR A 12 -5.61 6.28 -4.31
N ARG A 13 -5.99 5.15 -3.71
CA ARG A 13 -5.67 4.86 -2.31
C ARG A 13 -4.18 4.62 -2.11
N LEU A 14 -3.53 4.01 -3.10
CA LEU A 14 -2.10 3.75 -3.04
C LEU A 14 -1.27 5.03 -3.08
N SER A 15 -1.86 6.18 -3.42
CA SER A 15 -1.16 7.46 -3.30
C SER A 15 -0.71 7.72 -1.86
N HIS A 16 -1.51 7.31 -0.88
CA HIS A 16 -1.13 7.42 0.53
C HIS A 16 0.05 6.51 0.86
N VAL A 17 0.04 5.29 0.30
CA VAL A 17 1.15 4.34 0.48
C VAL A 17 2.44 4.93 -0.08
N TRP A 18 2.37 5.53 -1.26
CA TRP A 18 3.53 6.18 -1.86
C TRP A 18 4.05 7.32 -1.00
N MET A 19 3.16 8.20 -0.52
CA MET A 19 3.57 9.35 0.30
C MET A 19 4.17 8.90 1.62
N VAL A 20 3.60 7.89 2.27
CA VAL A 20 4.17 7.34 3.51
C VAL A 20 5.54 6.72 3.22
N ARG A 21 5.67 5.95 2.16
CA ARG A 21 6.95 5.39 1.75
C ARG A 21 8.00 6.47 1.55
N ALA A 22 7.65 7.55 0.84
CA ALA A 22 8.57 8.65 0.58
C ALA A 22 8.99 9.33 1.89
N PHE A 23 8.03 9.61 2.76
CA PHE A 23 8.31 10.20 4.07
C PHE A 23 9.28 9.34 4.88
N VAL A 24 9.01 8.04 4.98
CA VAL A 24 9.84 7.13 5.76
C VAL A 24 11.24 7.01 5.14
N LYS A 25 11.31 6.84 3.81
CA LYS A 25 12.59 6.69 3.12
C LYS A 25 13.53 7.87 3.36
N HIS A 26 12.98 9.08 3.38
CA HIS A 26 13.78 10.30 3.54
C HIS A 26 13.96 10.73 4.99
N SER A 27 13.47 9.94 5.95
CA SER A 27 13.64 10.23 7.36
C SER A 27 15.04 9.83 7.85
N GLU A 28 15.56 10.57 8.81
CA GLU A 28 16.82 10.21 9.44
C GLU A 28 16.72 8.89 10.20
N GLU A 29 15.57 8.63 10.78
CA GLU A 29 15.29 7.42 11.53
C GLU A 29 15.46 6.15 10.69
N ALA A 30 15.10 6.20 9.41
CA ALA A 30 15.21 5.04 8.53
C ALA A 30 16.67 4.63 8.27
N VAL A 31 17.61 5.55 8.41
CA VAL A 31 19.05 5.25 8.24
C VAL A 31 19.55 4.37 9.37
N GLU A 32 19.05 4.58 10.58
CA GLU A 32 19.51 3.89 11.78
C GLU A 32 18.70 2.67 12.18
N ASP A 33 17.43 2.61 11.73
CA ASP A 33 16.52 1.53 12.11
C ASP A 33 16.24 0.62 10.92
N GLU A 34 16.74 -0.62 11.00
CA GLU A 34 16.62 -1.60 9.93
C GLU A 34 15.18 -2.03 9.64
N GLU A 35 14.36 -2.14 10.68
CA GLU A 35 12.95 -2.50 10.49
C GLU A 35 12.20 -1.38 9.78
N LEU A 36 12.50 -0.13 10.11
CA LEU A 36 11.90 1.01 9.43
C LEU A 36 12.32 1.06 7.96
N ALA A 37 13.59 0.76 7.69
CA ALA A 37 14.09 0.66 6.32
C ALA A 37 13.37 -0.45 5.55
N GLU A 38 13.10 -1.58 6.20
CA GLU A 38 12.33 -2.67 5.60
C GLU A 38 10.92 -2.22 5.24
N VAL A 39 10.27 -1.44 6.11
CA VAL A 39 8.93 -0.92 5.84
C VAL A 39 8.89 -0.19 4.50
N HIS A 40 9.75 0.82 4.32
CA HIS A 40 9.66 1.60 3.09
C HIS A 40 10.05 0.80 1.85
N ARG A 41 10.96 -0.17 1.96
CA ARG A 41 11.31 -1.04 0.84
C ARG A 41 10.14 -1.93 0.42
N GLU A 42 9.43 -2.51 1.39
CA GLU A 42 8.27 -3.36 1.10
C GLU A 42 7.13 -2.54 0.46
N LEU A 43 6.91 -1.32 0.93
CA LEU A 43 5.92 -0.44 0.31
C LEU A 43 6.30 -0.11 -1.14
N TYR A 44 7.57 0.17 -1.37
CA TYR A 44 8.08 0.46 -2.71
C TYR A 44 7.91 -0.74 -3.64
N ASP A 45 8.28 -1.93 -3.17
CA ASP A 45 8.20 -3.15 -3.98
C ASP A 45 6.76 -3.44 -4.41
N PHE A 46 5.81 -3.22 -3.52
CA PHE A 46 4.39 -3.39 -3.84
C PHE A 46 3.98 -2.42 -4.96
N MET A 47 4.34 -1.15 -4.82
CA MET A 47 4.01 -0.13 -5.81
C MET A 47 4.67 -0.41 -7.15
N LEU A 48 5.94 -0.84 -7.13
CA LEU A 48 6.69 -1.14 -8.33
C LEU A 48 6.05 -2.27 -9.13
N ALA A 49 5.57 -3.31 -8.44
CA ALA A 49 4.94 -4.46 -9.09
C ALA A 49 3.69 -4.06 -9.88
N LEU A 50 2.97 -3.04 -9.43
CA LEU A 50 1.71 -2.61 -10.05
C LEU A 50 1.90 -1.55 -11.13
N GLY A 51 3.08 -0.93 -11.20
CA GLY A 51 3.34 0.18 -12.13
C GLY A 51 3.21 -0.21 -13.59
N GLY A 52 3.71 -1.38 -13.97
CA GLY A 52 3.62 -1.86 -15.35
C GLY A 52 2.19 -2.05 -15.82
N PRO A 53 1.41 -2.90 -15.12
CA PRO A 53 0.00 -3.10 -15.49
C PRO A 53 -0.83 -1.82 -15.48
N LEU A 54 -0.56 -0.92 -14.54
CA LEU A 54 -1.26 0.37 -14.50
C LEU A 54 -0.98 1.18 -15.75
N LYS A 55 0.28 1.31 -16.12
CA LYS A 55 0.70 2.07 -17.30
C LYS A 55 0.12 1.50 -18.58
N GLU A 56 0.02 0.18 -18.67
CA GLU A 56 -0.53 -0.51 -19.84
C GLU A 56 -2.05 -0.52 -19.86
N GLY A 57 -2.70 -0.10 -18.78
CA GLY A 57 -4.15 -0.16 -18.65
C GLY A 57 -4.66 -1.60 -18.52
N ASN A 58 -3.79 -2.51 -18.07
CA ASN A 58 -4.13 -3.92 -17.92
C ASN A 58 -4.72 -4.16 -16.52
N SER A 59 -6.00 -3.91 -16.38
CA SER A 59 -6.68 -3.98 -15.07
C SER A 59 -6.72 -5.40 -14.50
N GLU A 60 -6.84 -6.40 -15.34
CA GLU A 60 -6.87 -7.80 -14.88
C GLU A 60 -5.54 -8.19 -14.24
N GLU A 61 -4.43 -7.88 -14.89
CA GLU A 61 -3.11 -8.17 -14.36
C GLU A 61 -2.82 -7.33 -13.11
N TYR A 62 -3.23 -6.05 -13.11
CA TYR A 62 -3.11 -5.18 -11.95
C TYR A 62 -3.79 -5.79 -10.72
N LEU A 63 -5.05 -6.19 -10.87
CA LEU A 63 -5.83 -6.75 -9.77
C LEU A 63 -5.27 -8.08 -9.30
N LYS A 64 -4.81 -8.91 -10.24
CA LYS A 64 -4.19 -10.20 -9.92
C LYS A 64 -2.94 -10.01 -9.08
N LEU A 65 -2.06 -9.09 -9.48
CA LEU A 65 -0.82 -8.82 -8.75
C LEU A 65 -1.08 -8.15 -7.41
N ALA A 66 -2.03 -7.21 -7.36
CA ALA A 66 -2.40 -6.55 -6.12
C ALA A 66 -2.89 -7.58 -5.10
N LYS A 67 -3.75 -8.48 -5.51
CA LYS A 67 -4.29 -9.53 -4.66
C LYS A 67 -3.17 -10.48 -4.20
N LYS A 68 -2.31 -10.90 -5.11
CA LYS A 68 -1.22 -11.83 -4.81
C LYS A 68 -0.23 -11.25 -3.80
N LYS A 69 0.05 -9.95 -3.89
CA LYS A 69 1.07 -9.30 -3.08
C LYS A 69 0.51 -8.55 -1.86
N PHE A 70 -0.80 -8.52 -1.71
CA PHE A 70 -1.46 -7.73 -0.66
C PHE A 70 -0.98 -8.09 0.74
N SER A 71 -0.72 -9.37 1.01
CA SER A 71 -0.29 -9.80 2.35
C SER A 71 1.03 -9.14 2.77
N LYS A 72 1.93 -8.89 1.83
CA LYS A 72 3.19 -8.20 2.12
C LYS A 72 2.95 -6.72 2.46
N LEU A 73 2.05 -6.07 1.74
CA LEU A 73 1.67 -4.69 2.03
C LEU A 73 1.07 -4.58 3.43
N LYS A 74 0.16 -5.48 3.75
CA LYS A 74 -0.50 -5.49 5.05
C LYS A 74 0.50 -5.71 6.17
N ARG A 75 1.44 -6.65 6.00
CA ARG A 75 2.48 -6.92 7.00
C ARG A 75 3.40 -5.72 7.20
N ALA A 76 3.74 -5.02 6.12
CA ALA A 76 4.57 -3.81 6.23
C ALA A 76 3.85 -2.73 7.05
N ALA A 77 2.55 -2.56 6.82
CA ALA A 77 1.76 -1.60 7.59
C ALA A 77 1.69 -1.98 9.06
N GLU A 78 1.50 -3.27 9.35
CA GLU A 78 1.45 -3.78 10.72
C GLU A 78 2.81 -3.63 11.42
N LEU A 79 3.88 -3.88 10.72
CA LEU A 79 5.23 -3.69 11.25
C LEU A 79 5.47 -2.21 11.60
N PHE A 80 5.10 -1.31 10.70
CA PHE A 80 5.26 0.12 10.93
C PHE A 80 4.48 0.58 12.16
N GLU A 81 3.23 0.14 12.28
CA GLU A 81 2.41 0.45 13.44
C GLU A 81 3.06 -0.02 14.74
N ARG A 82 3.62 -1.24 14.72
CA ARG A 82 4.22 -1.83 15.91
C ARG A 82 5.49 -1.11 16.35
N ILE A 83 6.36 -0.76 15.41
CA ILE A 83 7.67 -0.17 15.75
C ILE A 83 7.62 1.35 15.92
N GLN A 84 6.59 2.01 15.38
CA GLN A 84 6.53 3.48 15.36
C GLN A 84 6.71 4.14 16.72
N PRO A 85 6.07 3.68 17.81
CA PRO A 85 6.24 4.36 19.10
C PRO A 85 7.69 4.34 19.61
N GLU A 86 8.47 3.34 19.25
CA GLU A 86 9.86 3.23 19.67
C GLU A 86 10.80 4.01 18.74
N VAL A 87 10.41 4.13 17.46
CA VAL A 87 11.21 4.83 16.46
C VAL A 87 11.10 6.35 16.65
N SER A 88 9.89 6.86 16.77
CA SER A 88 9.64 8.29 16.93
C SER A 88 8.22 8.54 17.40
N GLN A 89 8.09 9.37 18.41
CA GLN A 89 6.79 9.81 18.93
C GLN A 89 6.27 11.06 18.21
N HIS A 90 7.00 11.52 17.20
CA HIS A 90 6.62 12.74 16.50
C HIS A 90 5.29 12.55 15.77
N THR A 91 4.46 13.61 15.77
CA THR A 91 3.14 13.60 15.14
C THR A 91 3.20 13.13 13.68
N ASN A 92 4.26 13.50 12.95
CA ASN A 92 4.41 13.10 11.56
C ASN A 92 4.46 11.57 11.41
N PHE A 93 5.14 10.87 12.32
CA PHE A 93 5.19 9.42 12.30
C PHE A 93 3.85 8.81 12.70
N GLN A 94 3.18 9.39 13.69
CA GLN A 94 1.85 8.93 14.10
C GLN A 94 0.84 9.06 12.95
N MET A 95 0.88 10.20 12.25
CA MET A 95 -0.02 10.43 11.11
C MET A 95 0.32 9.53 9.92
N ALA A 96 1.60 9.24 9.71
CA ALA A 96 2.02 8.33 8.65
C ALA A 96 1.47 6.92 8.90
N VAL A 97 1.52 6.44 10.14
CA VAL A 97 0.94 5.13 10.49
C VAL A 97 -0.56 5.14 10.23
N ALA A 98 -1.27 6.20 10.67
CA ALA A 98 -2.72 6.30 10.50
C ALA A 98 -3.10 6.33 9.01
N SER A 99 -2.38 7.12 8.22
CA SER A 99 -2.61 7.22 6.78
C SER A 99 -2.40 5.87 6.07
N LEU A 100 -1.31 5.20 6.41
CA LEU A 100 -0.99 3.90 5.81
C LEU A 100 -2.04 2.85 6.18
N ARG A 101 -2.41 2.78 7.47
CA ARG A 101 -3.40 1.81 7.93
C ARG A 101 -4.75 2.02 7.24
N ALA A 102 -5.19 3.27 7.12
CA ALA A 102 -6.45 3.59 6.46
C ALA A 102 -6.41 3.19 4.97
N ALA A 103 -5.31 3.49 4.29
CA ALA A 103 -5.16 3.15 2.87
C ALA A 103 -5.17 1.64 2.67
N VAL A 104 -4.42 0.89 3.48
CA VAL A 104 -4.36 -0.57 3.38
C VAL A 104 -5.71 -1.21 3.64
N ALA A 105 -6.45 -0.72 4.65
CA ALA A 105 -7.80 -1.22 4.94
C ALA A 105 -8.74 -0.98 3.76
N GLU A 106 -8.67 0.17 3.12
CA GLU A 106 -9.50 0.48 1.97
C GLU A 106 -9.14 -0.36 0.75
N VAL A 107 -7.84 -0.57 0.51
CA VAL A 107 -7.39 -1.46 -0.58
C VAL A 107 -7.89 -2.88 -0.33
N GLU A 108 -7.82 -3.36 0.90
CA GLU A 108 -8.31 -4.69 1.26
C GLU A 108 -9.80 -4.81 0.95
N ARG A 109 -10.59 -3.80 1.32
CA ARG A 109 -12.03 -3.77 1.05
C ARG A 109 -12.31 -3.79 -0.45
N LEU A 110 -11.57 -2.99 -1.22
CA LEU A 110 -11.75 -2.93 -2.67
C LEU A 110 -11.38 -4.25 -3.34
N LEU A 111 -10.30 -4.89 -2.91
CA LEU A 111 -9.90 -6.20 -3.46
C LEU A 111 -10.92 -7.28 -3.13
N ALA A 112 -11.51 -7.25 -1.94
CA ALA A 112 -12.56 -8.19 -1.56
C ALA A 112 -13.81 -7.98 -2.43
N SER A 113 -14.18 -6.73 -2.73
CA SER A 113 -15.32 -6.43 -3.58
C SER A 113 -15.10 -6.88 -5.04
N ALA A 114 -13.85 -6.95 -5.48
CA ALA A 114 -13.49 -7.41 -6.80
C ALA A 114 -13.97 -8.83 -7.09
N GLU A 115 -13.89 -9.70 -6.09
CA GLU A 115 -14.31 -11.10 -6.25
C GLU A 115 -15.80 -11.25 -6.46
N CYS A 116 -16.59 -10.36 -5.86
CA CYS A 116 -18.05 -10.43 -5.96
C CYS A 116 -18.59 -9.56 -7.08
N GLY A 117 -18.11 -8.30 -7.16
CA GLY A 117 -18.65 -7.29 -8.05
C GLY A 117 -18.15 -7.40 -9.49
N VAL A 118 -16.85 -7.50 -9.66
CA VAL A 118 -16.23 -7.53 -11.00
C VAL A 118 -16.59 -8.83 -11.73
N ARG A 119 -16.53 -9.95 -11.02
CA ARG A 119 -16.88 -11.26 -11.61
C ARG A 119 -18.31 -11.27 -12.14
N ASN A 120 -19.24 -10.65 -11.41
CA ASN A 120 -20.63 -10.64 -11.80
C ASN A 120 -20.93 -9.67 -12.95
N ALA A 121 -20.06 -8.67 -13.13
CA ALA A 121 -20.21 -7.69 -14.21
C ALA A 121 -19.67 -8.22 -15.55
N GLU A 122 -18.83 -9.20 -15.51
CA GLU A 122 -18.22 -9.83 -16.69
C GLU A 122 -18.99 -11.04 -17.15
#